data_878d1c678f7ce804c72574e1a5c7fa9c
#
_entry.id   878d1c678f7ce804c72574e1a5c7fa9c
#
_cell.length_a   1.000
_cell.length_b   1.000
_cell.length_c   1.000
_cell.angle_alpha   90.00
_cell.angle_beta   90.00
_cell.angle_gamma   90.00
#
_symmetry.space_group_name_H-M   'P 1'
#
loop_
_entity.id
_entity.type
_entity.pdbx_description
1 polymer ?
#
loop_
_entity_poly.entity_id
_entity_poly.type
_entity_poly.pdbx_seq_one_letter_code
_entity_poly.pdbx_strand_id
1 'polypeptide(L)'
;MLRRIAGIPHPYISRVSNATTRRRCNATRFSVQILRSQLRWLGHVLRRPQNDPLRLVVFEPDTELCPRLTNTGRKRVVGRPRIDWAQTLIEMFCNFSQVSRPRMLEIVSDKQRYHFIVERLCSQTALIS
;
A
#
# COMPACT_ATOMS: atom_id res chain seq x y z
N MET A 1 -19.72 -6.99 8.73
CA MET A 1 -20.52 -5.82 8.32
C MET A 1 -21.25 -6.05 7.00
N LEU A 2 -20.61 -6.36 5.89
CA LEU A 2 -21.24 -6.59 4.56
C LEU A 2 -22.40 -7.58 4.58
N ARG A 3 -22.26 -8.70 5.31
CA ARG A 3 -23.34 -9.71 5.45
C ARG A 3 -24.61 -9.13 6.03
N ARG A 4 -24.46 -8.26 7.03
CA ARG A 4 -25.59 -7.62 7.71
C ARG A 4 -26.32 -6.64 6.77
N ILE A 5 -25.57 -5.92 5.95
CA ILE A 5 -26.12 -5.00 4.94
C ILE A 5 -26.85 -5.79 3.84
N ALA A 6 -26.29 -6.91 3.40
CA ALA A 6 -26.86 -7.77 2.37
C ALA A 6 -27.96 -8.71 2.87
N GLY A 7 -28.31 -8.67 4.16
CA GLY A 7 -29.31 -9.57 4.75
C GLY A 7 -28.89 -11.05 4.77
N ILE A 8 -27.59 -11.34 4.66
CA ILE A 8 -27.08 -12.71 4.60
C ILE A 8 -26.77 -13.18 6.03
N PRO A 9 -27.37 -14.30 6.51
CA PRO A 9 -27.09 -14.84 7.83
C PRO A 9 -25.61 -15.21 8.02
N HIS A 10 -25.23 -15.49 9.27
CA HIS A 10 -23.88 -15.91 9.62
C HIS A 10 -23.40 -17.09 8.74
N PRO A 11 -22.08 -17.19 8.39
CA PRO A 11 -21.55 -18.23 7.50
C PRO A 11 -21.89 -19.64 7.92
N TYR A 12 -21.95 -19.89 9.22
CA TYR A 12 -22.32 -21.17 9.79
C TYR A 12 -23.76 -21.61 9.45
N ILE A 13 -24.67 -20.63 9.35
CA ILE A 13 -26.08 -20.89 9.04
C ILE A 13 -26.31 -20.90 7.53
N SER A 14 -25.84 -19.85 6.84
CA SER A 14 -26.12 -19.66 5.41
C SER A 14 -25.22 -20.48 4.49
N ARG A 15 -24.08 -20.97 5.00
CA ARG A 15 -22.99 -21.60 4.22
C ARG A 15 -22.48 -20.76 3.04
N VAL A 16 -22.82 -19.49 2.98
CA VAL A 16 -22.34 -18.55 1.96
C VAL A 16 -20.96 -18.05 2.35
N SER A 17 -19.97 -18.18 1.45
CA SER A 17 -18.60 -17.72 1.70
C SER A 17 -18.49 -16.20 1.74
N ASN A 18 -17.44 -15.68 2.40
CA ASN A 18 -17.15 -14.25 2.40
C ASN A 18 -16.84 -13.71 0.99
N ALA A 19 -16.23 -14.55 0.13
CA ALA A 19 -15.98 -14.19 -1.26
C ALA A 19 -17.28 -13.99 -2.03
N THR A 20 -18.26 -14.88 -1.87
CA THR A 20 -19.58 -14.77 -2.48
C THR A 20 -20.34 -13.54 -1.96
N THR A 21 -20.25 -13.27 -0.65
CA THR A 21 -20.86 -12.09 -0.04
C THR A 21 -20.28 -10.79 -0.63
N ARG A 22 -18.95 -10.70 -0.78
CA ARG A 22 -18.30 -9.55 -1.40
C ARG A 22 -18.73 -9.36 -2.85
N ARG A 23 -18.83 -10.44 -3.64
CA ARG A 23 -19.31 -10.39 -5.02
C ARG A 23 -20.75 -9.85 -5.09
N ARG A 24 -21.66 -10.35 -4.25
CA ARG A 24 -23.04 -9.87 -4.19
C ARG A 24 -23.16 -8.39 -3.83
N CYS A 25 -22.28 -7.90 -2.94
CA CYS A 25 -22.24 -6.51 -2.53
C CYS A 25 -21.38 -5.63 -3.47
N ASN A 26 -20.80 -6.18 -4.53
CA ASN A 26 -19.82 -5.50 -5.39
C ASN A 26 -18.71 -4.80 -4.59
N ALA A 27 -18.26 -5.44 -3.52
CA ALA A 27 -17.31 -4.86 -2.57
C ALA A 27 -15.90 -5.41 -2.78
N THR A 28 -14.94 -4.49 -2.88
CA THR A 28 -13.51 -4.82 -2.96
C THR A 28 -13.01 -5.38 -1.62
N ARG A 29 -12.01 -6.24 -1.65
CA ARG A 29 -11.32 -6.71 -0.44
C ARG A 29 -10.77 -5.54 0.37
N PHE A 30 -10.93 -5.59 1.69
CA PHE A 30 -10.43 -4.56 2.60
C PHE A 30 -8.90 -4.40 2.52
N SER A 31 -8.15 -5.50 2.36
CA SER A 31 -6.70 -5.47 2.16
C SER A 31 -6.28 -4.68 0.92
N VAL A 32 -7.03 -4.78 -0.17
CA VAL A 32 -6.78 -4.01 -1.41
C VAL A 32 -7.11 -2.54 -1.21
N GLN A 33 -8.14 -2.21 -0.45
CA GLN A 33 -8.47 -0.82 -0.12
C GLN A 33 -7.39 -0.17 0.74
N ILE A 34 -6.84 -0.91 1.72
CA ILE A 34 -5.71 -0.45 2.53
C ILE A 34 -4.49 -0.20 1.65
N LEU A 35 -4.12 -1.18 0.80
CA LEU A 35 -2.99 -1.05 -0.11
C LEU A 35 -3.12 0.17 -1.02
N ARG A 36 -4.30 0.38 -1.59
CA ARG A 36 -4.60 1.57 -2.42
C ARG A 36 -4.39 2.87 -1.64
N SER A 37 -4.91 2.94 -0.42
CA SER A 37 -4.76 4.11 0.43
C SER A 37 -3.30 4.38 0.81
N GLN A 38 -2.56 3.34 1.15
CA GLN A 38 -1.13 3.42 1.47
C GLN A 38 -0.30 3.90 0.28
N LEU A 39 -0.53 3.36 -0.92
CA LEU A 39 0.17 3.78 -2.13
C LEU A 39 -0.16 5.23 -2.51
N ARG A 40 -1.42 5.65 -2.39
CA ARG A 40 -1.82 7.04 -2.62
C ARG A 40 -1.12 7.98 -1.64
N TRP A 41 -1.06 7.60 -0.38
CA TRP A 41 -0.38 8.38 0.65
C TRP A 41 1.13 8.44 0.42
N LEU A 42 1.77 7.33 0.06
CA LEU A 42 3.18 7.29 -0.33
C LEU A 42 3.48 8.28 -1.47
N GLY A 43 2.66 8.27 -2.52
CA GLY A 43 2.79 9.23 -3.61
C GLY A 43 2.63 10.69 -3.16
N HIS A 44 1.76 10.95 -2.20
CA HIS A 44 1.62 12.29 -1.61
C HIS A 44 2.89 12.73 -0.86
N VAL A 45 3.47 11.86 -0.04
CA VAL A 45 4.72 12.12 0.69
C VAL A 45 5.88 12.36 -0.27
N LEU A 46 6.02 11.54 -1.31
CA LEU A 46 7.12 11.64 -2.28
C LEU A 46 7.07 12.91 -3.14
N ARG A 47 5.89 13.48 -3.37
CA ARG A 47 5.74 14.77 -4.09
C ARG A 47 6.06 15.98 -3.22
N ARG A 48 6.22 15.83 -1.91
CA ARG A 48 6.61 16.92 -1.03
C ARG A 48 8.09 17.29 -1.22
N PRO A 49 8.48 18.55 -0.97
CA PRO A 49 9.88 18.98 -0.98
C PRO A 49 10.73 18.14 -0.02
N GLN A 50 12.04 18.05 -0.28
CA GLN A 50 12.95 17.24 0.56
C GLN A 50 13.03 17.72 2.01
N ASN A 51 12.85 19.01 2.24
CA ASN A 51 12.85 19.62 3.57
C ASN A 51 11.48 19.65 4.27
N ASP A 52 10.44 19.08 3.66
CA ASP A 52 9.11 18.99 4.26
C ASP A 52 9.14 18.03 5.46
N PRO A 53 8.60 18.44 6.63
CA PRO A 53 8.58 17.60 7.83
C PRO A 53 7.94 16.22 7.60
N LEU A 54 6.90 16.15 6.79
CA LEU A 54 6.22 14.90 6.47
C LEU A 54 7.14 13.92 5.72
N ARG A 55 7.96 14.45 4.80
CA ARG A 55 8.94 13.65 4.07
C ARG A 55 10.10 13.22 4.95
N LEU A 56 10.60 14.10 5.81
CA LEU A 56 11.70 13.83 6.75
C LEU A 56 11.36 12.78 7.82
N VAL A 57 10.10 12.62 8.16
CA VAL A 57 9.65 11.54 9.08
C VAL A 57 9.75 10.17 8.43
N VAL A 58 9.50 10.08 7.13
CA VAL A 58 9.43 8.81 6.40
C VAL A 58 10.75 8.43 5.75
N PHE A 59 11.48 9.40 5.21
CA PHE A 59 12.71 9.18 4.44
C PHE A 59 13.90 9.89 5.08
N GLU A 60 15.08 9.30 4.92
CA GLU A 60 16.33 9.97 5.27
C GLU A 60 16.56 11.19 4.34
N PRO A 61 17.03 12.33 4.90
CA PRO A 61 17.42 13.46 4.08
C PRO A 61 18.59 13.09 3.17
N ASP A 62 18.63 13.69 2.01
CA ASP A 62 19.72 13.56 1.01
C ASP A 62 19.93 12.14 0.42
N THR A 63 19.05 11.21 0.70
CA THR A 63 19.09 9.87 0.12
C THR A 63 17.92 9.62 -0.83
N GLU A 64 18.20 8.97 -1.96
CA GLU A 64 17.17 8.61 -2.92
C GLU A 64 16.29 7.48 -2.37
N LEU A 65 15.11 7.83 -1.83
CA LEU A 65 14.11 6.87 -1.37
C LEU A 65 14.62 5.83 -0.35
N CYS A 66 15.51 6.25 0.55
CA CYS A 66 15.88 5.43 1.68
C CYS A 66 14.91 5.69 2.84
N PRO A 67 14.02 4.75 3.19
CA PRO A 67 13.15 4.92 4.34
C PRO A 67 13.95 5.08 5.61
N ARG A 68 13.51 6.00 6.48
CA ARG A 68 14.17 6.21 7.76
C ARG A 68 14.00 4.97 8.64
N LEU A 69 15.09 4.31 8.94
CA LEU A 69 15.08 3.20 9.89
C LEU A 69 14.82 3.75 11.30
N THR A 70 13.72 3.35 11.89
CA THR A 70 13.30 3.77 13.24
C THR A 70 14.26 3.31 14.37
N ASN A 71 15.36 2.62 14.02
CA ASN A 71 16.30 1.99 14.94
C ASN A 71 17.76 2.41 14.74
N THR A 72 18.03 3.64 14.33
CA THR A 72 19.40 4.15 14.34
C THR A 72 19.94 4.18 15.79
N GLY A 73 20.82 3.23 16.13
CA GLY A 73 21.56 3.20 17.38
C GLY A 73 20.94 2.38 18.52
N ARG A 74 19.79 1.77 18.38
CA ARG A 74 19.25 0.86 19.39
C ARG A 74 19.61 -0.60 19.10
N LYS A 75 20.05 -1.32 20.16
CA LYS A 75 20.29 -2.76 20.12
C LYS A 75 19.07 -3.47 19.50
N ARG A 76 19.32 -4.33 18.51
CA ARG A 76 18.28 -5.08 17.80
C ARG A 76 17.41 -5.82 18.82
N VAL A 77 16.12 -5.51 18.84
CA VAL A 77 15.16 -6.21 19.71
C VAL A 77 14.99 -7.63 19.17
N VAL A 78 15.10 -8.61 20.04
CA VAL A 78 14.87 -10.02 19.72
C VAL A 78 13.38 -10.18 19.34
N GLY A 79 13.11 -10.80 18.20
CA GLY A 79 11.75 -11.05 17.73
C GLY A 79 11.61 -10.89 16.21
N ARG A 80 10.36 -10.93 15.73
CA ARG A 80 10.04 -10.75 14.30
C ARG A 80 10.52 -9.36 13.83
N PRO A 81 11.27 -9.29 12.71
CA PRO A 81 11.69 -8.00 12.13
C PRO A 81 10.48 -7.10 11.88
N ARG A 82 10.60 -5.81 12.20
CA ARG A 82 9.56 -4.83 11.85
C ARG A 82 9.49 -4.72 10.33
N ILE A 83 8.30 -4.79 9.79
CA ILE A 83 8.05 -4.52 8.37
C ILE A 83 8.01 -3.01 8.21
N ASP A 84 8.95 -2.47 7.44
CA ASP A 84 8.90 -1.07 7.02
C ASP A 84 7.87 -0.94 5.90
N TRP A 85 6.76 -0.27 6.17
CA TRP A 85 5.68 -0.10 5.20
C TRP A 85 6.13 0.67 3.94
N ALA A 86 6.97 1.70 4.10
CA ALA A 86 7.45 2.49 2.97
C ALA A 86 8.37 1.67 2.05
N GLN A 87 9.32 0.94 2.62
CA GLN A 87 10.20 0.04 1.88
C GLN A 87 9.39 -1.02 1.12
N THR A 88 8.46 -1.65 1.80
CA THR A 88 7.62 -2.70 1.19
C THR A 88 6.79 -2.17 0.03
N LEU A 89 6.19 -0.98 0.17
CA LEU A 89 5.41 -0.35 -0.90
C LEU A 89 6.26 0.07 -2.09
N ILE A 90 7.46 0.62 -1.85
CA ILE A 90 8.40 1.00 -2.91
C ILE A 90 8.83 -0.25 -3.70
N GLU A 91 9.21 -1.31 -3.02
CA GLU A 91 9.59 -2.58 -3.65
C GLU A 91 8.44 -3.18 -4.47
N MET A 92 7.24 -3.19 -3.89
CA MET A 92 6.04 -3.69 -4.58
C MET A 92 5.75 -2.88 -5.85
N PHE A 93 5.81 -1.56 -5.77
CA PHE A 93 5.59 -0.67 -6.92
C PHE A 93 6.66 -0.84 -7.99
N CYS A 94 7.94 -0.87 -7.62
CA CYS A 94 9.06 -1.05 -8.54
C CYS A 94 9.01 -2.41 -9.23
N ASN A 95 8.73 -3.48 -8.48
CA ASN A 95 8.60 -4.82 -9.05
C ASN A 95 7.41 -4.94 -10.01
N PHE A 96 6.28 -4.35 -9.66
CA PHE A 96 5.10 -4.36 -10.51
C PHE A 96 5.29 -3.58 -11.81
N SER A 97 5.85 -2.38 -11.72
CA SER A 97 6.06 -1.49 -12.87
C SER A 97 7.36 -1.76 -13.64
N GLN A 98 8.20 -2.68 -13.15
CA GLN A 98 9.53 -2.98 -13.70
C GLN A 98 10.41 -1.75 -13.82
N VAL A 99 10.40 -0.89 -12.81
CA VAL A 99 11.06 0.41 -12.80
C VAL A 99 12.07 0.50 -11.67
N SER A 100 13.18 1.19 -11.87
CA SER A 100 14.14 1.51 -10.82
C SER A 100 13.62 2.59 -9.86
N ARG A 101 14.18 2.67 -8.66
CA ARG A 101 13.80 3.68 -7.65
C ARG A 101 13.91 5.14 -8.16
N PRO A 102 15.01 5.56 -8.84
CA PRO A 102 15.10 6.91 -9.38
C PRO A 102 13.98 7.22 -10.38
N ARG A 103 13.67 6.27 -11.25
CA ARG A 103 12.60 6.43 -12.23
C ARG A 103 11.21 6.42 -11.61
N MET A 104 11.05 5.78 -10.46
CA MET A 104 9.81 5.88 -9.67
C MET A 104 9.54 7.34 -9.26
N LEU A 105 10.55 8.10 -8.87
CA LEU A 105 10.39 9.52 -8.52
C LEU A 105 9.86 10.36 -9.69
N GLU A 106 10.34 10.10 -10.90
CA GLU A 106 9.83 10.78 -12.11
C GLU A 106 8.34 10.46 -12.34
N ILE A 107 7.96 9.18 -12.18
CA ILE A 107 6.55 8.74 -12.31
C ILE A 107 5.68 9.37 -11.22
N VAL A 108 6.16 9.43 -9.98
CA VAL A 108 5.43 10.00 -8.85
C VAL A 108 5.19 11.50 -9.03
N SER A 109 6.10 12.21 -9.69
CA SER A 109 5.94 13.63 -10.03
C SER A 109 4.72 13.89 -10.92
N ASP A 110 4.41 12.95 -11.82
CA ASP A 110 3.16 12.97 -12.58
C ASP A 110 2.06 12.23 -11.81
N LYS A 111 1.18 13.00 -11.17
CA LYS A 111 0.09 12.48 -10.34
C LYS A 111 -0.85 11.54 -11.10
N GLN A 112 -1.16 11.82 -12.36
CA GLN A 112 -2.09 11.02 -13.15
C GLN A 112 -1.47 9.68 -13.53
N ARG A 113 -0.22 9.70 -13.97
CA ARG A 113 0.53 8.49 -14.33
C ARG A 113 0.74 7.58 -13.14
N TYR A 114 1.11 8.15 -12.00
CA TYR A 114 1.24 7.40 -10.74
C TYR A 114 -0.09 6.76 -10.33
N HIS A 115 -1.17 7.51 -10.35
CA HIS A 115 -2.51 7.01 -10.02
C HIS A 115 -2.94 5.85 -10.91
N PHE A 116 -2.70 5.94 -12.21
CA PHE A 116 -3.01 4.88 -13.16
C PHE A 116 -2.28 3.57 -12.83
N ILE A 117 -0.98 3.64 -12.50
CA ILE A 117 -0.19 2.46 -12.14
C ILE A 117 -0.68 1.86 -10.82
N VAL A 118 -0.99 2.70 -9.83
CA VAL A 118 -1.55 2.25 -8.53
C VAL A 118 -2.87 1.50 -8.74
N GLU A 119 -3.77 2.00 -9.55
CA GLU A 119 -5.06 1.34 -9.82
C GLU A 119 -4.86 -0.01 -10.54
N ARG A 120 -3.93 -0.10 -11.49
CA ARG A 120 -3.58 -1.37 -12.14
C ARG A 120 -3.01 -2.39 -11.16
N LEU A 121 -2.09 -1.97 -10.29
CA LEU A 121 -1.50 -2.82 -9.25
C LEU A 121 -2.58 -3.35 -8.30
N CYS A 122 -3.46 -2.49 -7.83
CA CYS A 122 -4.56 -2.87 -6.94
C CYS A 122 -5.55 -3.83 -7.63
N SER A 123 -5.83 -3.64 -8.91
CA SER A 123 -6.70 -4.52 -9.68
C SER A 123 -6.09 -5.92 -9.84
N GLN A 124 -4.81 -6.03 -10.13
CA GLN A 124 -4.12 -7.33 -10.20
C GLN A 124 -4.07 -8.03 -8.84
N THR A 125 -3.77 -7.30 -7.77
CA THR A 125 -3.78 -7.86 -6.41
C THR A 125 -5.17 -8.38 -6.03
N ALA A 126 -6.23 -7.72 -6.47
CA ALA A 126 -7.60 -8.18 -6.27
C ALA A 126 -7.92 -9.47 -7.02
N LEU A 127 -7.33 -9.70 -8.20
CA LEU A 127 -7.55 -10.90 -9.03
C LEU A 127 -6.80 -12.12 -8.48
N ILE A 128 -5.59 -11.94 -7.95
CA ILE A 128 -4.75 -13.03 -7.39
C ILE A 128 -5.32 -13.55 -6.07
N SER A 129 -6.09 -12.79 -5.41
CA SER A 129 -6.68 -13.11 -4.10
C SER A 129 -8.16 -13.41 -4.21
#